data_bf5c5e4407a57bb2a35f3af10ec1dde9
#
_entry.id   bf5c5e4407a57bb2a35f3af10ec1dde9
#
_cell.length_a   1.000
_cell.length_b   1.000
_cell.length_c   1.000
_cell.angle_alpha   90.00
_cell.angle_beta   90.00
_cell.angle_gamma   90.00
#
_symmetry.space_group_name_H-M   'P 1'
#
loop_
_entity.id
_entity.type
_entity.pdbx_description
1 polymer ?
#
loop_
_entity_poly.entity_id
_entity_poly.type
_entity_poly.pdbx_seq_one_letter_code
_entity_poly.pdbx_strand_id
1 'polypeptide(L)'
;MPVRAATEKRRQDLVLAAYREIAERGFEGLRTREVAAQAGVNIATLHYYFPTKETLIKAVLEHAMGRFRTTLEPHGSPSDQLRNYLRAVRKLLLDEPELGAVMAELALRSVRDRSTGRIIGGMYETWHAAVRGLLRGAVKKGSLRPELDSDGTAALIVATLTSMTLPVMNDASRGDLALRQLERWLGLNR
;
A
#
# COMPACT_ATOMS: atom_id res chain seq x y z
N MET A 1 20.95 -20.84 13.70
CA MET A 1 19.92 -19.79 13.76
C MET A 1 20.43 -18.34 13.57
N PRO A 2 21.58 -17.88 14.10
CA PRO A 2 22.00 -16.47 13.93
C PRO A 2 22.34 -16.05 12.50
N VAL A 3 22.89 -16.93 11.67
CA VAL A 3 23.28 -16.63 10.28
C VAL A 3 22.06 -16.29 9.40
N ARG A 4 20.95 -17.02 9.54
CA ARG A 4 19.72 -16.79 8.76
C ARG A 4 19.05 -15.45 9.11
N ALA A 5 19.07 -15.08 10.40
CA ALA A 5 18.56 -13.78 10.87
C ALA A 5 19.39 -12.61 10.34
N ALA A 6 20.73 -12.74 10.34
CA ALA A 6 21.62 -11.72 9.79
C ALA A 6 21.46 -11.56 8.27
N THR A 7 21.24 -12.66 7.55
CA THR A 7 20.95 -12.65 6.10
C THR A 7 19.64 -11.94 5.80
N GLU A 8 18.57 -12.24 6.53
CA GLU A 8 17.27 -11.60 6.34
C GLU A 8 17.31 -10.12 6.68
N LYS A 9 17.97 -9.75 7.79
CA LYS A 9 18.17 -8.33 8.14
C LYS A 9 18.87 -7.57 7.01
N ARG A 10 19.94 -8.11 6.45
CA ARG A 10 20.71 -7.47 5.37
C ARG A 10 19.88 -7.31 4.08
N ARG A 11 19.08 -8.34 3.77
CA ARG A 11 18.11 -8.26 2.67
C ARG A 11 17.11 -7.14 2.90
N GLN A 12 16.56 -7.03 4.11
CA GLN A 12 15.62 -5.98 4.49
C GLN A 12 16.24 -4.57 4.43
N ASP A 13 17.48 -4.41 4.89
CA ASP A 13 18.20 -3.13 4.83
C ASP A 13 18.36 -2.64 3.38
N LEU A 14 18.66 -3.55 2.44
CA LEU A 14 18.70 -3.25 1.00
C LEU A 14 17.33 -2.83 0.44
N VAL A 15 16.26 -3.50 0.85
CA VAL A 15 14.89 -3.14 0.43
C VAL A 15 14.51 -1.77 0.94
N LEU A 16 14.82 -1.45 2.20
CA LEU A 16 14.53 -0.14 2.80
C LEU A 16 15.34 0.98 2.14
N ALA A 17 16.62 0.74 1.81
CA ALA A 17 17.44 1.70 1.07
C ALA A 17 16.85 1.96 -0.33
N ALA A 18 16.46 0.91 -1.06
CA ALA A 18 15.83 1.06 -2.37
C ALA A 18 14.47 1.75 -2.29
N TYR A 19 13.68 1.48 -1.26
CA TYR A 19 12.40 2.13 -1.00
C TYR A 19 12.56 3.65 -0.84
N ARG A 20 13.54 4.10 -0.05
CA ARG A 20 13.86 5.53 0.14
C ARG A 20 14.35 6.18 -1.15
N GLU A 21 15.26 5.53 -1.89
CA GLU A 21 15.72 6.03 -3.19
C GLU A 21 14.56 6.23 -4.18
N ILE A 22 13.62 5.30 -4.23
CA ILE A 22 12.43 5.42 -5.08
C ILE A 22 11.52 6.56 -4.60
N ALA A 23 11.30 6.68 -3.29
CA ALA A 23 10.48 7.76 -2.73
C ALA A 23 11.05 9.15 -3.04
N GLU A 24 12.38 9.30 -2.97
CA GLU A 24 13.06 10.58 -3.15
C GLU A 24 13.31 10.94 -4.61
N ARG A 25 13.66 9.96 -5.46
CA ARG A 25 14.19 10.18 -6.82
C ARG A 25 13.43 9.47 -7.92
N GLY A 26 12.36 8.77 -7.58
CA GLY A 26 11.62 7.95 -8.51
C GLY A 26 12.40 6.72 -9.02
N PHE A 27 11.74 5.91 -9.87
CA PHE A 27 12.37 4.71 -10.45
C PHE A 27 13.54 4.99 -11.36
N GLU A 28 13.49 6.08 -12.10
CA GLU A 28 14.57 6.49 -13.00
C GLU A 28 15.82 6.92 -12.22
N GLY A 29 15.62 7.44 -11.01
CA GLY A 29 16.67 7.81 -10.07
C GLY A 29 17.30 6.62 -9.33
N LEU A 30 16.65 5.46 -9.28
CA LEU A 30 17.14 4.30 -8.54
C LEU A 30 18.48 3.79 -9.06
N ARG A 31 19.54 3.97 -8.28
CA ARG A 31 20.90 3.53 -8.55
C ARG A 31 21.31 2.43 -7.58
N THR A 32 21.58 1.23 -8.08
CA THR A 32 21.95 0.07 -7.22
C THR A 32 23.23 0.30 -6.40
N ARG A 33 24.15 1.13 -6.89
CA ARG A 33 25.35 1.51 -6.13
C ARG A 33 25.01 2.36 -4.91
N GLU A 34 24.09 3.32 -5.05
CA GLU A 34 23.62 4.17 -3.96
C GLU A 34 22.85 3.33 -2.92
N VAL A 35 21.99 2.42 -3.38
CA VAL A 35 21.26 1.47 -2.52
C VAL A 35 22.23 0.62 -1.70
N ALA A 36 23.29 0.06 -2.33
CA ALA A 36 24.30 -0.73 -1.63
C ALA A 36 25.05 0.12 -0.59
N ALA A 37 25.45 1.34 -0.95
CA ALA A 37 26.13 2.26 -0.04
C ALA A 37 25.27 2.63 1.17
N GLN A 38 24.01 2.97 0.97
CA GLN A 38 23.06 3.29 2.05
C GLN A 38 22.78 2.09 2.97
N ALA A 39 22.78 0.87 2.43
CA ALA A 39 22.63 -0.35 3.21
C ALA A 39 23.94 -0.81 3.88
N GLY A 40 25.05 -0.07 3.71
CA GLY A 40 26.35 -0.39 4.28
C GLY A 40 26.98 -1.67 3.71
N VAL A 41 26.70 -2.01 2.46
CA VAL A 41 27.23 -3.19 1.78
C VAL A 41 27.87 -2.83 0.43
N ASN A 42 28.69 -3.74 -0.10
CA ASN A 42 29.20 -3.58 -1.46
C ASN A 42 28.19 -4.01 -2.52
N ILE A 43 28.42 -3.59 -3.76
CA ILE A 43 27.51 -3.88 -4.89
C ILE A 43 27.39 -5.39 -5.19
N ALA A 44 28.42 -6.18 -4.95
CA ALA A 44 28.38 -7.63 -5.16
C ALA A 44 27.41 -8.30 -4.15
N THR A 45 27.36 -7.80 -2.92
CA THR A 45 26.38 -8.23 -1.92
C THR A 45 24.94 -7.89 -2.35
N LEU A 46 24.70 -6.70 -2.91
CA LEU A 46 23.40 -6.37 -3.44
C LEU A 46 22.98 -7.34 -4.55
N HIS A 47 23.86 -7.60 -5.52
CA HIS A 47 23.58 -8.53 -6.63
C HIS A 47 23.40 -9.98 -6.17
N TYR A 48 24.01 -10.38 -5.06
CA TYR A 48 23.75 -11.69 -4.45
C TYR A 48 22.29 -11.82 -3.97
N TYR A 49 21.72 -10.79 -3.34
CA TYR A 49 20.33 -10.80 -2.86
C TYR A 49 19.31 -10.46 -3.97
N PHE A 50 19.69 -9.56 -4.85
CA PHE A 50 18.85 -9.04 -5.93
C PHE A 50 19.63 -9.03 -7.24
N PRO A 51 19.62 -10.16 -7.98
CA PRO A 51 20.38 -10.31 -9.21
C PRO A 51 20.02 -9.28 -10.29
N THR A 52 18.78 -8.79 -10.27
CA THR A 52 18.30 -7.76 -11.22
C THR A 52 17.61 -6.60 -10.50
N LYS A 53 17.50 -5.46 -11.19
CA LYS A 53 16.77 -4.29 -10.69
C LYS A 53 15.28 -4.64 -10.48
N GLU A 54 14.71 -5.50 -11.30
CA GLU A 54 13.32 -5.95 -11.22
C GLU A 54 13.06 -6.75 -9.94
N THR A 55 13.99 -7.64 -9.55
CA THR A 55 13.86 -8.41 -8.28
C THR A 55 13.91 -7.50 -7.06
N LEU A 56 14.73 -6.44 -7.09
CA LEU A 56 14.77 -5.43 -6.04
C LEU A 56 13.47 -4.63 -5.98
N ILE A 57 12.96 -4.17 -7.14
CA ILE A 57 11.68 -3.44 -7.26
C ILE A 57 10.52 -4.28 -6.73
N LYS A 58 10.48 -5.58 -7.07
CA LYS A 58 9.47 -6.50 -6.55
C LYS A 58 9.51 -6.58 -5.02
N ALA A 59 10.69 -6.65 -4.42
CA ALA A 59 10.83 -6.68 -2.97
C ALA A 59 10.41 -5.35 -2.32
N VAL A 60 10.68 -4.21 -2.96
CA VAL A 60 10.19 -2.89 -2.52
C VAL A 60 8.65 -2.84 -2.56
N LEU A 61 8.03 -3.35 -3.63
CA LEU A 61 6.58 -3.45 -3.72
C LEU A 61 6.00 -4.33 -2.61
N GLU A 62 6.59 -5.50 -2.37
CA GLU A 62 6.18 -6.42 -1.29
C GLU A 62 6.27 -5.74 0.08
N HIS A 63 7.31 -4.92 0.31
CA HIS A 63 7.46 -4.12 1.52
C HIS A 63 6.34 -3.07 1.65
N ALA A 64 6.12 -2.25 0.61
CA ALA A 64 5.05 -1.24 0.59
C ALA A 64 3.67 -1.87 0.83
N MET A 65 3.39 -3.02 0.20
CA MET A 65 2.15 -3.76 0.41
C MET A 65 2.02 -4.32 1.83
N GLY A 66 3.15 -4.69 2.43
CA GLY A 66 3.20 -5.10 3.84
C GLY A 66 2.66 -4.01 4.76
N ARG A 67 2.96 -2.73 4.48
CA ARG A 67 2.48 -1.59 5.26
C ARG A 67 0.95 -1.48 5.24
N PHE A 68 0.32 -1.63 4.08
CA PHE A 68 -1.15 -1.62 3.98
C PHE A 68 -1.80 -2.81 4.68
N ARG A 69 -1.16 -3.99 4.69
CA ARG A 69 -1.70 -5.15 5.42
C ARG A 69 -1.78 -4.93 6.93
N THR A 70 -0.91 -4.11 7.51
CA THR A 70 -0.97 -3.79 8.94
C THR A 70 -2.19 -2.96 9.33
N THR A 71 -2.90 -2.35 8.37
CA THR A 71 -4.13 -1.58 8.63
C THR A 71 -5.39 -2.45 8.71
N LEU A 72 -5.31 -3.72 8.29
CA LEU A 72 -6.41 -4.68 8.33
C LEU A 72 -6.44 -5.39 9.70
N GLU A 73 -6.96 -4.73 10.72
CA GLU A 73 -7.15 -5.35 12.03
C GLU A 73 -8.56 -5.95 12.14
N PRO A 74 -8.70 -7.28 12.39
CA PRO A 74 -10.00 -7.95 12.41
C PRO A 74 -10.72 -7.79 13.77
N HIS A 75 -10.75 -6.59 14.35
CA HIS A 75 -11.40 -6.32 15.63
C HIS A 75 -12.76 -5.62 15.45
N GLY A 76 -13.75 -6.07 16.21
CA GLY A 76 -15.10 -5.49 16.22
C GLY A 76 -16.03 -6.05 15.14
N SER A 77 -17.19 -5.39 14.97
CA SER A 77 -18.14 -5.72 13.91
C SER A 77 -17.57 -5.42 12.52
N PRO A 78 -18.11 -6.00 11.41
CA PRO A 78 -17.63 -5.66 10.07
C PRO A 78 -17.71 -4.17 9.72
N SER A 79 -18.70 -3.45 10.25
CA SER A 79 -18.80 -1.98 10.09
C SER A 79 -17.72 -1.25 10.87
N ASP A 80 -17.35 -1.73 12.08
CA ASP A 80 -16.24 -1.16 12.83
C ASP A 80 -14.92 -1.45 12.15
N GLN A 81 -14.72 -2.66 11.66
CA GLN A 81 -13.53 -3.05 10.90
C GLN A 81 -13.38 -2.17 9.64
N LEU A 82 -14.47 -1.93 8.90
CA LEU A 82 -14.45 -1.05 7.72
C LEU A 82 -14.08 0.39 8.09
N ARG A 83 -14.72 0.95 9.12
CA ARG A 83 -14.41 2.30 9.62
C ARG A 83 -12.96 2.42 10.08
N ASN A 84 -12.50 1.50 10.88
CA ASN A 84 -11.12 1.48 11.39
C ASN A 84 -10.12 1.34 10.26
N TYR A 85 -10.41 0.49 9.27
CA TYR A 85 -9.59 0.33 8.08
C TYR A 85 -9.45 1.63 7.28
N LEU A 86 -10.56 2.31 6.97
CA LEU A 86 -10.53 3.58 6.25
C LEU A 86 -9.64 4.61 6.96
N ARG A 87 -9.80 4.74 8.27
CA ARG A 87 -9.02 5.67 9.11
C ARG A 87 -7.56 5.26 9.23
N ALA A 88 -7.29 3.95 9.36
CA ALA A 88 -5.93 3.43 9.48
C ALA A 88 -5.14 3.62 8.19
N VAL A 89 -5.75 3.37 7.01
CA VAL A 89 -5.10 3.66 5.71
C VAL A 89 -4.83 5.15 5.56
N ARG A 90 -5.78 5.99 5.90
CA ARG A 90 -5.60 7.44 5.87
C ARG A 90 -4.46 7.89 6.77
N LYS A 91 -4.45 7.42 8.02
CA LYS A 91 -3.38 7.71 8.98
C LYS A 91 -2.02 7.24 8.46
N LEU A 92 -1.93 6.02 7.94
CA LEU A 92 -0.71 5.47 7.37
C LEU A 92 -0.14 6.37 6.26
N LEU A 93 -0.99 6.84 5.34
CA LEU A 93 -0.56 7.71 4.24
C LEU A 93 -0.15 9.13 4.68
N LEU A 94 -0.64 9.60 5.83
CA LEU A 94 -0.21 10.86 6.43
C LEU A 94 1.11 10.71 7.21
N ASP A 95 1.24 9.62 7.96
CA ASP A 95 2.41 9.35 8.79
C ASP A 95 3.63 8.92 7.95
N GLU A 96 3.39 8.27 6.77
CA GLU A 96 4.42 7.75 5.87
C GLU A 96 4.24 8.32 4.44
N PRO A 97 4.56 9.59 4.19
CA PRO A 97 4.38 10.21 2.87
C PRO A 97 5.24 9.52 1.78
N GLU A 98 6.37 8.91 2.16
CA GLU A 98 7.22 8.10 1.25
C GLU A 98 6.44 6.90 0.67
N LEU A 99 5.52 6.31 1.45
CA LEU A 99 4.66 5.22 0.97
C LEU A 99 3.78 5.69 -0.19
N GLY A 100 3.20 6.89 -0.07
CA GLY A 100 2.43 7.51 -1.15
C GLY A 100 3.28 7.72 -2.41
N ALA A 101 4.48 8.29 -2.25
CA ALA A 101 5.40 8.53 -3.35
C ALA A 101 5.80 7.23 -4.07
N VAL A 102 6.18 6.19 -3.32
CA VAL A 102 6.52 4.87 -3.89
C VAL A 102 5.33 4.25 -4.62
N MET A 103 4.11 4.34 -4.07
CA MET A 103 2.91 3.81 -4.71
C MET A 103 2.57 4.56 -6.00
N ALA A 104 2.73 5.88 -6.03
CA ALA A 104 2.53 6.70 -7.24
C ALA A 104 3.54 6.30 -8.34
N GLU A 105 4.81 6.17 -8.00
CA GLU A 105 5.85 5.71 -8.92
C GLU A 105 5.57 4.31 -9.48
N LEU A 106 5.14 3.39 -8.62
CA LEU A 106 4.73 2.03 -9.03
C LEU A 106 3.53 2.06 -9.99
N ALA A 107 2.54 2.90 -9.72
CA ALA A 107 1.37 3.06 -10.58
C ALA A 107 1.76 3.60 -11.97
N LEU A 108 2.62 4.63 -12.04
CA LEU A 108 3.13 5.17 -13.31
C LEU A 108 3.93 4.12 -14.09
N ARG A 109 4.78 3.36 -13.40
CA ARG A 109 5.56 2.29 -14.04
C ARG A 109 4.67 1.18 -14.59
N SER A 110 3.57 0.85 -13.90
CA SER A 110 2.65 -0.22 -14.30
C SER A 110 2.05 -0.02 -15.69
N VAL A 111 1.93 1.23 -16.13
CA VAL A 111 1.42 1.60 -17.48
C VAL A 111 2.40 1.19 -18.60
N ARG A 112 3.70 1.18 -18.30
CA ARG A 112 4.77 0.95 -19.30
C ARG A 112 5.44 -0.41 -19.16
N ASP A 113 5.37 -1.03 -17.98
CA ASP A 113 5.98 -2.32 -17.65
C ASP A 113 4.91 -3.35 -17.31
N ARG A 114 4.68 -4.30 -18.21
CA ARG A 114 3.69 -5.38 -18.05
C ARG A 114 3.94 -6.25 -16.80
N SER A 115 5.18 -6.41 -16.37
CA SER A 115 5.50 -7.20 -15.16
C SER A 115 5.01 -6.48 -13.92
N THR A 116 5.36 -5.19 -13.78
CA THR A 116 4.86 -4.32 -12.70
C THR A 116 3.33 -4.21 -12.76
N GLY A 117 2.76 -4.05 -13.96
CA GLY A 117 1.31 -3.95 -14.15
C GLY A 117 0.54 -5.17 -13.64
N ARG A 118 1.04 -6.39 -13.87
CA ARG A 118 0.42 -7.61 -13.34
C ARG A 118 0.46 -7.69 -11.81
N ILE A 119 1.58 -7.28 -11.21
CA ILE A 119 1.74 -7.30 -9.74
C ILE A 119 0.81 -6.27 -9.11
N ILE A 120 0.79 -5.04 -9.63
CA ILE A 120 -0.08 -3.96 -9.15
C ILE A 120 -1.55 -4.32 -9.36
N GLY A 121 -1.93 -4.86 -10.53
CA GLY A 121 -3.28 -5.34 -10.80
C GLY A 121 -3.74 -6.40 -9.79
N GLY A 122 -2.93 -7.44 -9.56
CA GLY A 122 -3.24 -8.47 -8.57
C GLY A 122 -3.38 -7.93 -7.14
N MET A 123 -2.61 -6.89 -6.81
CA MET A 123 -2.75 -6.16 -5.55
C MET A 123 -4.11 -5.47 -5.44
N TYR A 124 -4.51 -4.70 -6.45
CA TYR A 124 -5.81 -4.00 -6.45
C TYR A 124 -6.98 -4.98 -6.38
N GLU A 125 -6.92 -6.11 -7.10
CA GLU A 125 -7.93 -7.16 -7.00
C GLU A 125 -8.04 -7.72 -5.57
N THR A 126 -6.91 -8.01 -4.92
CA THR A 126 -6.89 -8.49 -3.54
C THR A 126 -7.45 -7.43 -2.57
N TRP A 127 -7.09 -6.18 -2.79
CA TRP A 127 -7.57 -5.06 -1.97
C TRP A 127 -9.08 -4.85 -2.13
N HIS A 128 -9.55 -4.80 -3.37
CA HIS A 128 -10.97 -4.70 -3.69
C HIS A 128 -11.77 -5.86 -3.05
N ALA A 129 -11.28 -7.10 -3.18
CA ALA A 129 -11.93 -8.27 -2.58
C ALA A 129 -12.01 -8.18 -1.05
N ALA A 130 -10.96 -7.68 -0.37
CA ALA A 130 -10.95 -7.50 1.08
C ALA A 130 -12.00 -6.46 1.53
N VAL A 131 -12.04 -5.28 0.90
CA VAL A 131 -13.02 -4.23 1.20
C VAL A 131 -14.45 -4.71 0.92
N ARG A 132 -14.68 -5.37 -0.22
CA ARG A 132 -15.95 -5.98 -0.56
C ARG A 132 -16.41 -7.00 0.48
N GLY A 133 -15.48 -7.81 0.99
CA GLY A 133 -15.75 -8.77 2.06
C GLY A 133 -16.26 -8.12 3.34
N LEU A 134 -15.65 -7.01 3.76
CA LEU A 134 -16.10 -6.22 4.91
C LEU A 134 -17.49 -5.63 4.69
N LEU A 135 -17.75 -5.07 3.50
CA LEU A 135 -19.07 -4.51 3.13
C LEU A 135 -20.16 -5.58 3.17
N ARG A 136 -19.95 -6.73 2.51
CA ARG A 136 -20.89 -7.86 2.53
C ARG A 136 -21.14 -8.39 3.94
N GLY A 137 -20.09 -8.46 4.76
CA GLY A 137 -20.21 -8.84 6.17
C GLY A 137 -21.07 -7.87 6.97
N ALA A 138 -20.93 -6.56 6.74
CA ALA A 138 -21.69 -5.51 7.40
C ALA A 138 -23.17 -5.50 6.93
N VAL A 139 -23.45 -5.71 5.65
CA VAL A 139 -24.80 -5.90 5.11
C VAL A 139 -25.46 -7.13 5.73
N LYS A 140 -24.77 -8.28 5.75
CA LYS A 140 -25.30 -9.53 6.33
C LYS A 140 -25.65 -9.40 7.82
N LYS A 141 -24.91 -8.58 8.56
CA LYS A 141 -25.17 -8.30 9.98
C LYS A 141 -26.18 -7.17 10.22
N GLY A 142 -26.77 -6.59 9.16
CA GLY A 142 -27.73 -5.49 9.26
C GLY A 142 -27.12 -4.15 9.71
N SER A 143 -25.78 -4.03 9.68
CA SER A 143 -25.09 -2.78 10.01
C SER A 143 -25.05 -1.79 8.85
N LEU A 144 -25.20 -2.28 7.63
CA LEU A 144 -25.37 -1.49 6.39
C LEU A 144 -26.69 -1.86 5.71
N ARG A 145 -27.21 -0.94 4.90
CA ARG A 145 -28.45 -1.15 4.15
C ARG A 145 -28.36 -2.37 3.23
N PRO A 146 -29.42 -3.20 3.14
CA PRO A 146 -29.38 -4.45 2.37
C PRO A 146 -29.20 -4.24 0.86
N GLU A 147 -29.64 -3.09 0.33
CA GLU A 147 -29.55 -2.75 -1.10
C GLU A 147 -28.16 -2.20 -1.49
N LEU A 148 -27.19 -2.17 -0.57
CA LEU A 148 -25.87 -1.66 -0.86
C LEU A 148 -25.16 -2.52 -1.91
N ASP A 149 -24.84 -1.92 -3.04
CA ASP A 149 -23.91 -2.53 -4.01
C ASP A 149 -22.50 -2.60 -3.41
N SER A 150 -22.16 -3.77 -2.87
CA SER A 150 -20.86 -3.99 -2.21
C SER A 150 -19.70 -3.97 -3.19
N ASP A 151 -19.88 -4.33 -4.46
CA ASP A 151 -18.83 -4.30 -5.48
C ASP A 151 -18.54 -2.86 -5.93
N GLY A 152 -19.55 -2.11 -6.34
CA GLY A 152 -19.39 -0.70 -6.71
C GLY A 152 -18.89 0.16 -5.55
N THR A 153 -19.38 -0.10 -4.34
CA THR A 153 -18.91 0.62 -3.13
C THR A 153 -17.43 0.29 -2.82
N ALA A 154 -17.01 -0.96 -2.97
CA ALA A 154 -15.61 -1.33 -2.80
C ALA A 154 -14.72 -0.65 -3.84
N ALA A 155 -15.15 -0.59 -5.11
CA ALA A 155 -14.45 0.12 -6.16
C ALA A 155 -14.28 1.62 -5.84
N LEU A 156 -15.36 2.27 -5.37
CA LEU A 156 -15.31 3.68 -4.95
C LEU A 156 -14.34 3.92 -3.79
N ILE A 157 -14.37 3.07 -2.77
CA ILE A 157 -13.46 3.14 -1.60
C ILE A 157 -12.01 2.99 -2.07
N VAL A 158 -11.71 1.95 -2.85
CA VAL A 158 -10.35 1.68 -3.34
C VAL A 158 -9.87 2.84 -4.21
N ALA A 159 -10.69 3.38 -5.11
CA ALA A 159 -10.34 4.54 -5.94
C ALA A 159 -10.05 5.78 -5.08
N THR A 160 -10.88 6.05 -4.06
CA THR A 160 -10.69 7.17 -3.14
C THR A 160 -9.37 7.03 -2.35
N LEU A 161 -9.10 5.86 -1.77
CA LEU A 161 -7.87 5.62 -1.03
C LEU A 161 -6.63 5.63 -1.96
N THR A 162 -6.76 5.13 -3.18
CA THR A 162 -5.68 5.21 -4.18
C THR A 162 -5.35 6.65 -4.55
N SER A 163 -6.37 7.51 -4.72
CA SER A 163 -6.11 8.93 -5.02
C SER A 163 -5.29 9.62 -3.92
N MET A 164 -5.45 9.18 -2.67
CA MET A 164 -4.69 9.72 -1.53
C MET A 164 -3.22 9.30 -1.50
N THR A 165 -2.78 8.35 -2.33
CA THR A 165 -1.35 8.03 -2.48
C THR A 165 -0.61 9.11 -3.29
N LEU A 166 -1.32 9.93 -4.06
CA LEU A 166 -0.74 11.04 -4.82
C LEU A 166 -0.49 12.23 -3.89
N PRO A 167 0.73 12.73 -3.74
CA PRO A 167 1.04 13.84 -2.82
C PRO A 167 0.18 15.09 -3.08
N VAL A 168 -0.10 15.42 -4.34
CA VAL A 168 -0.94 16.55 -4.73
C VAL A 168 -2.41 16.39 -4.31
N MET A 169 -2.89 15.15 -4.15
CA MET A 169 -4.25 14.82 -3.71
C MET A 169 -4.33 14.54 -2.20
N ASN A 170 -3.19 14.36 -1.56
CA ASN A 170 -3.09 14.01 -0.14
C ASN A 170 -3.12 15.25 0.78
N ASP A 171 -3.80 16.33 0.38
CA ASP A 171 -4.14 17.41 1.29
C ASP A 171 -4.93 16.84 2.48
N ALA A 172 -4.41 17.04 3.69
CA ALA A 172 -4.99 16.48 4.91
C ALA A 172 -6.48 16.85 5.06
N SER A 173 -6.84 18.10 4.76
CA SER A 173 -8.21 18.58 4.89
C SER A 173 -9.17 17.93 3.90
N ARG A 174 -8.80 17.79 2.63
CA ARG A 174 -9.64 17.20 1.57
C ARG A 174 -9.76 15.69 1.71
N GLY A 175 -8.68 15.01 2.05
CA GLY A 175 -8.70 13.58 2.33
C GLY A 175 -9.63 13.24 3.49
N ASP A 176 -9.59 14.01 4.55
CA ASP A 176 -10.48 13.84 5.71
C ASP A 176 -11.94 14.17 5.37
N LEU A 177 -12.19 15.18 4.52
CA LEU A 177 -13.54 15.46 4.02
C LEU A 177 -14.10 14.30 3.20
N ALA A 178 -13.30 13.72 2.30
CA ALA A 178 -13.71 12.58 1.49
C ALA A 178 -14.04 11.36 2.35
N LEU A 179 -13.22 11.02 3.33
CA LEU A 179 -13.48 9.90 4.23
C LEU A 179 -14.71 10.14 5.11
N ARG A 180 -14.87 11.33 5.71
CA ARG A 180 -16.08 11.67 6.45
C ARG A 180 -17.34 11.57 5.60
N GLN A 181 -17.25 11.92 4.31
CA GLN A 181 -18.38 11.79 3.40
C GLN A 181 -18.67 10.33 3.08
N LEU A 182 -17.65 9.49 2.85
CA LEU A 182 -17.83 8.03 2.70
C LEU A 182 -18.45 7.40 3.95
N GLU A 183 -17.95 7.74 5.12
CA GLU A 183 -18.50 7.25 6.40
C GLU A 183 -19.98 7.62 6.55
N ARG A 184 -20.37 8.86 6.20
CA ARG A 184 -21.77 9.30 6.22
C ARG A 184 -22.64 8.54 5.24
N TRP A 185 -22.21 8.39 3.99
CA TRP A 185 -22.97 7.66 2.97
C TRP A 185 -23.15 6.18 3.32
N LEU A 186 -22.19 5.60 4.00
CA LEU A 186 -22.24 4.22 4.47
C LEU A 186 -22.98 4.06 5.80
N GLY A 187 -23.33 5.17 6.50
CA GLY A 187 -23.95 5.11 7.81
C GLY A 187 -23.03 4.61 8.92
N LEU A 188 -21.72 4.82 8.76
CA LEU A 188 -20.69 4.39 9.72
C LEU A 188 -20.47 5.39 10.88
N ASN A 189 -21.18 6.51 10.90
CA ASN A 189 -21.02 7.60 11.88
C ASN A 189 -21.85 7.42 13.16
N ARG A 190 -22.12 6.18 13.57
CA ARG A 190 -22.82 5.90 14.85
C ARG A 190 -21.83 5.63 15.97
#